data_7de4f7df7ceabab8c7ce678133afc07e
#
_entry.id   7de4f7df7ceabab8c7ce678133afc07e
#
_cell.length_a   1.000
_cell.length_b   1.000
_cell.length_c   1.000
_cell.angle_alpha   90.00
_cell.angle_beta   90.00
_cell.angle_gamma   90.00
#
_symmetry.space_group_name_H-M   'P 1'
#
loop_
_entity.id
_entity.type
_entity.pdbx_description
1 polymer ?
#
loop_
_entity_poly.entity_id
_entity_poly.type
_entity_poly.pdbx_seq_one_letter_code
_entity_poly.pdbx_strand_id
1 'polypeptide(L)'
;LRFRVVEEAFKKKAVPVERPEERPSEYFAKYVFNREKMFRYLPRKTYDALVDAIDNGKPLNREIADPVAAGMKKWAIEMGVTHYTHWFHPLTDGTAEKHDAFVEHDGKGGMVEEFSGKLLIQQEGDASSFPNGGIRNTFEARGYSAWDPSSPAFIVGDTLCIPTIFISYTGESLDYKAPLLKSIDAVTSAALEVCHYFDSRVKKVYSYLGWEQEYFLVDEGLYAARPDLLLTGRTLMGHESSKNQQLEDHYFGAIPTRVSAFMQELEIESLKLGIPVKTRHNEVAPNQFELAPIYEECNLANDHNQVIMELMRRVARRHGFRVL
;
A
#
# COMPACT_ATOMS: atom_id res chain seq x y z
N LEU A 1 35.50 15.90 0.44
CA LEU A 1 34.43 14.99 0.09
C LEU A 1 33.09 15.74 -0.11
N ARG A 2 32.60 16.51 0.89
CA ARG A 2 31.31 17.22 0.84
C ARG A 2 31.16 18.15 -0.37
N PHE A 3 32.13 18.95 -0.69
CA PHE A 3 32.09 19.86 -1.87
C PHE A 3 31.92 19.07 -3.18
N ARG A 4 32.68 17.99 -3.36
CA ARG A 4 32.52 17.12 -4.55
C ARG A 4 31.12 16.52 -4.65
N VAL A 5 30.51 16.12 -3.55
CA VAL A 5 29.14 15.59 -3.55
C VAL A 5 28.13 16.67 -3.96
N VAL A 6 28.32 17.92 -3.47
CA VAL A 6 27.47 19.05 -3.87
C VAL A 6 27.62 19.33 -5.37
N GLU A 7 28.89 19.40 -5.88
CA GLU A 7 29.15 19.60 -7.31
C GLU A 7 28.51 18.53 -8.19
N GLU A 8 28.57 17.24 -7.77
CA GLU A 8 27.95 16.13 -8.49
C GLU A 8 26.40 16.19 -8.41
N ALA A 9 25.83 16.60 -7.30
CA ALA A 9 24.39 16.78 -7.17
C ALA A 9 23.86 17.86 -8.15
N PHE A 10 24.61 18.96 -8.32
CA PHE A 10 24.25 20.02 -9.30
C PHE A 10 24.32 19.58 -10.77
N LYS A 11 25.10 18.56 -11.08
CA LYS A 11 25.21 18.04 -12.45
C LYS A 11 24.07 17.07 -12.81
N LYS A 12 23.36 16.54 -11.82
CA LYS A 12 22.29 15.56 -12.06
C LYS A 12 21.11 16.22 -12.79
N LYS A 13 20.68 15.57 -13.85
CA LYS A 13 19.50 15.96 -14.63
C LYS A 13 18.27 15.18 -14.17
N ALA A 14 17.11 15.67 -14.53
CA ALA A 14 15.86 14.92 -14.35
C ALA A 14 15.91 13.62 -15.16
N VAL A 15 15.45 12.54 -14.57
CA VAL A 15 15.27 11.25 -15.26
C VAL A 15 14.03 11.39 -16.16
N PRO A 16 14.13 10.99 -17.43
CA PRO A 16 12.96 10.97 -18.31
C PRO A 16 11.89 10.04 -17.77
N VAL A 17 10.64 10.49 -17.79
CA VAL A 17 9.48 9.70 -17.34
C VAL A 17 8.70 9.25 -18.56
N GLU A 18 8.53 7.94 -18.73
CA GLU A 18 7.67 7.37 -19.75
C GLU A 18 6.21 7.58 -19.35
N ARG A 19 5.50 8.32 -20.18
CA ARG A 19 4.06 8.56 -19.97
C ARG A 19 3.27 7.49 -20.70
N PRO A 20 2.24 6.90 -20.06
CA PRO A 20 1.29 6.09 -20.79
C PRO A 20 0.65 6.88 -21.94
N GLU A 21 0.41 6.24 -23.06
CA GLU A 21 -0.33 6.81 -24.18
C GLU A 21 -1.81 6.97 -23.84
N GLU A 22 -2.31 6.09 -22.98
CA GLU A 22 -3.68 6.09 -22.48
C GLU A 22 -3.91 7.23 -21.49
N ARG A 23 -5.15 7.64 -21.37
CA ARG A 23 -5.59 8.62 -20.35
C ARG A 23 -5.52 8.02 -18.95
N PRO A 24 -5.31 8.83 -17.90
CA PRO A 24 -5.27 8.34 -16.51
C PRO A 24 -6.45 7.45 -16.12
N SER A 25 -7.67 7.77 -16.60
CA SER A 25 -8.87 6.97 -16.35
C SER A 25 -8.85 5.58 -16.99
N GLU A 26 -8.03 5.36 -18.02
CA GLU A 26 -7.95 4.10 -18.77
C GLU A 26 -6.95 3.13 -18.14
N TYR A 27 -5.86 3.63 -17.54
CA TYR A 27 -4.91 2.80 -16.83
C TYR A 27 -5.08 2.79 -15.30
N PHE A 28 -6.04 3.54 -14.77
CA PHE A 28 -6.36 3.54 -13.33
C PHE A 28 -6.69 2.13 -12.85
N ALA A 29 -6.09 1.75 -11.71
CA ALA A 29 -6.24 0.43 -11.11
C ALA A 29 -5.86 -0.75 -12.04
N LYS A 30 -4.94 -0.53 -13.00
CA LYS A 30 -4.46 -1.59 -13.91
C LYS A 30 -3.97 -2.82 -13.15
N TYR A 31 -3.29 -2.62 -12.04
CA TYR A 31 -2.69 -3.65 -11.20
C TYR A 31 -3.51 -3.99 -9.95
N VAL A 32 -4.82 -3.74 -9.96
CA VAL A 32 -5.72 -4.02 -8.83
C VAL A 32 -6.80 -5.00 -9.27
N PHE A 33 -7.07 -6.02 -8.47
CA PHE A 33 -8.17 -6.97 -8.68
C PHE A 33 -9.48 -6.33 -8.20
N ASN A 34 -9.89 -5.26 -8.91
CA ASN A 34 -11.07 -4.46 -8.63
C ASN A 34 -12.37 -5.17 -9.08
N ARG A 35 -13.51 -4.54 -8.85
CA ARG A 35 -14.83 -5.11 -9.20
C ARG A 35 -14.99 -5.47 -10.67
N GLU A 36 -14.38 -4.71 -11.58
CA GLU A 36 -14.39 -5.02 -13.01
C GLU A 36 -13.65 -6.34 -13.30
N LYS A 37 -12.46 -6.51 -12.72
CA LYS A 37 -11.68 -7.75 -12.85
C LYS A 37 -12.34 -8.91 -12.11
N MET A 38 -12.90 -8.68 -10.93
CA MET A 38 -13.70 -9.69 -10.24
C MET A 38 -14.86 -10.17 -11.12
N PHE A 39 -15.59 -9.24 -11.76
CA PHE A 39 -16.67 -9.60 -12.68
C PHE A 39 -16.19 -10.41 -13.89
N ARG A 40 -15.02 -10.08 -14.42
CA ARG A 40 -14.44 -10.74 -15.60
C ARG A 40 -13.88 -12.14 -15.31
N TYR A 41 -13.27 -12.33 -14.13
CA TYR A 41 -12.51 -13.54 -13.82
C TYR A 41 -13.23 -14.50 -12.88
N LEU A 42 -14.30 -14.07 -12.22
CA LEU A 42 -15.07 -14.93 -11.30
C LEU A 42 -16.35 -15.45 -11.96
N PRO A 43 -16.79 -16.68 -11.62
CA PRO A 43 -18.14 -17.12 -11.94
C PRO A 43 -19.17 -16.15 -11.37
N ARG A 44 -20.26 -15.89 -12.09
CA ARG A 44 -21.29 -14.90 -11.70
C ARG A 44 -21.77 -15.05 -10.27
N LYS A 45 -22.12 -16.27 -9.86
CA LYS A 45 -22.58 -16.57 -8.49
C LYS A 45 -21.51 -16.21 -7.44
N THR A 46 -20.25 -16.50 -7.73
CA THR A 46 -19.10 -16.16 -6.85
C THR A 46 -18.93 -14.65 -6.74
N TYR A 47 -18.98 -13.95 -7.87
CA TYR A 47 -18.88 -12.49 -7.91
C TYR A 47 -19.99 -11.84 -7.07
N ASP A 48 -21.25 -12.24 -7.28
CA ASP A 48 -22.40 -11.67 -6.56
C ASP A 48 -22.28 -11.91 -5.04
N ALA A 49 -21.85 -13.11 -4.63
CA ALA A 49 -21.65 -13.44 -3.21
C ALA A 49 -20.47 -12.65 -2.59
N LEU A 50 -19.37 -12.49 -3.32
CA LEU A 50 -18.22 -11.72 -2.85
C LEU A 50 -18.58 -10.23 -2.70
N VAL A 51 -19.24 -9.65 -3.69
CA VAL A 51 -19.69 -8.25 -3.65
C VAL A 51 -20.68 -8.01 -2.52
N ASP A 52 -21.63 -8.93 -2.31
CA ASP A 52 -22.58 -8.84 -1.18
C ASP A 52 -21.86 -8.91 0.17
N ALA A 53 -20.84 -9.76 0.30
CA ALA A 53 -20.02 -9.81 1.50
C ALA A 53 -19.25 -8.49 1.75
N ILE A 54 -18.64 -7.93 0.71
CA ILE A 54 -17.91 -6.65 0.80
C ILE A 54 -18.85 -5.49 1.17
N ASP A 55 -19.99 -5.38 0.48
CA ASP A 55 -20.88 -4.23 0.64
C ASP A 55 -21.67 -4.27 1.94
N ASN A 56 -22.05 -5.46 2.39
CA ASN A 56 -22.92 -5.65 3.55
C ASN A 56 -22.19 -6.20 4.78
N GLY A 57 -20.87 -6.42 4.73
CA GLY A 57 -20.08 -6.95 5.84
C GLY A 57 -20.46 -8.39 6.21
N LYS A 58 -20.99 -9.17 5.27
CA LYS A 58 -21.39 -10.56 5.53
C LYS A 58 -20.17 -11.47 5.64
N PRO A 59 -20.24 -12.49 6.51
CA PRO A 59 -19.18 -13.50 6.54
C PRO A 59 -19.05 -14.19 5.17
N LEU A 60 -17.81 -14.36 4.72
CA LEU A 60 -17.55 -15.11 3.50
C LEU A 60 -17.76 -16.61 3.74
N ASN A 61 -18.56 -17.24 2.88
CA ASN A 61 -18.63 -18.70 2.87
C ASN A 61 -17.33 -19.28 2.28
N ARG A 62 -16.74 -20.26 2.96
CA ARG A 62 -15.53 -20.95 2.46
C ARG A 62 -15.69 -21.54 1.07
N GLU A 63 -16.92 -21.90 0.67
CA GLU A 63 -17.22 -22.44 -0.66
C GLU A 63 -16.90 -21.49 -1.82
N ILE A 64 -16.87 -20.17 -1.57
CA ILE A 64 -16.50 -19.20 -2.61
C ILE A 64 -15.00 -18.93 -2.68
N ALA A 65 -14.23 -19.37 -1.71
CA ALA A 65 -12.80 -19.07 -1.62
C ALA A 65 -12.00 -19.68 -2.77
N ASP A 66 -12.25 -20.94 -3.11
CA ASP A 66 -11.57 -21.61 -4.21
C ASP A 66 -11.85 -20.95 -5.57
N PRO A 67 -13.12 -20.66 -5.95
CA PRO A 67 -13.39 -19.90 -7.17
C PRO A 67 -12.77 -18.49 -7.18
N VAL A 68 -12.71 -17.80 -6.04
CA VAL A 68 -12.05 -16.49 -5.95
C VAL A 68 -10.56 -16.63 -6.13
N ALA A 69 -9.91 -17.56 -5.45
CA ALA A 69 -8.48 -17.83 -5.58
C ALA A 69 -8.10 -18.20 -7.03
N ALA A 70 -8.89 -19.08 -7.66
CA ALA A 70 -8.68 -19.47 -9.05
C ALA A 70 -8.77 -18.28 -10.02
N GLY A 71 -9.79 -17.42 -9.85
CA GLY A 71 -9.96 -16.22 -10.68
C GLY A 71 -8.85 -15.20 -10.46
N MET A 72 -8.46 -14.98 -9.20
CA MET A 72 -7.37 -14.08 -8.83
C MET A 72 -6.02 -14.58 -9.37
N LYS A 73 -5.71 -15.88 -9.22
CA LYS A 73 -4.52 -16.53 -9.80
C LYS A 73 -4.48 -16.34 -11.32
N LYS A 74 -5.59 -16.65 -12.00
CA LYS A 74 -5.68 -16.52 -13.46
C LYS A 74 -5.35 -15.11 -13.92
N TRP A 75 -5.96 -14.11 -13.29
CA TRP A 75 -5.65 -12.71 -13.58
C TRP A 75 -4.19 -12.36 -13.30
N ALA A 76 -3.65 -12.77 -12.16
CA ALA A 76 -2.28 -12.48 -11.78
C ALA A 76 -1.27 -13.08 -12.78
N ILE A 77 -1.45 -14.34 -13.18
CA ILE A 77 -0.58 -15.01 -14.18
C ILE A 77 -0.67 -14.31 -15.54
N GLU A 78 -1.85 -13.90 -15.99
CA GLU A 78 -2.01 -13.12 -17.22
C GLU A 78 -1.29 -11.77 -17.17
N MET A 79 -1.08 -11.22 -15.96
CA MET A 79 -0.29 -10.02 -15.71
C MET A 79 1.22 -10.28 -15.52
N GLY A 80 1.68 -11.53 -15.67
CA GLY A 80 3.09 -11.92 -15.52
C GLY A 80 3.56 -12.16 -14.09
N VAL A 81 2.63 -12.29 -13.15
CA VAL A 81 2.93 -12.55 -11.73
C VAL A 81 3.34 -14.00 -11.51
N THR A 82 4.35 -14.22 -10.69
CA THR A 82 4.90 -15.55 -10.35
C THR A 82 4.77 -15.90 -8.88
N HIS A 83 4.58 -14.91 -8.02
CA HIS A 83 4.53 -15.05 -6.58
C HIS A 83 3.28 -14.40 -5.99
N TYR A 84 2.93 -14.78 -4.76
CA TYR A 84 1.92 -14.11 -3.96
C TYR A 84 2.43 -13.88 -2.53
N THR A 85 1.85 -12.90 -1.86
CA THR A 85 2.14 -12.61 -0.46
C THR A 85 0.88 -12.16 0.28
N HIS A 86 0.79 -12.53 1.54
CA HIS A 86 -0.21 -11.97 2.45
C HIS A 86 0.30 -10.64 2.98
N TRP A 87 -0.27 -9.57 2.48
CA TRP A 87 0.16 -8.20 2.74
C TRP A 87 -0.60 -7.62 3.93
N PHE A 88 0.10 -7.14 4.96
CA PHE A 88 -0.49 -6.63 6.20
C PHE A 88 0.33 -5.48 6.80
N HIS A 89 -0.27 -4.72 7.74
CA HIS A 89 0.35 -3.60 8.46
C HIS A 89 0.97 -4.04 9.80
N PRO A 90 2.07 -3.45 10.28
CA PRO A 90 2.94 -2.47 9.61
C PRO A 90 3.81 -3.13 8.57
N LEU A 91 4.17 -2.36 7.57
CA LEU A 91 5.07 -2.82 6.54
C LEU A 91 6.48 -2.31 6.79
N THR A 92 7.45 -3.19 6.66
CA THR A 92 8.83 -2.81 6.41
C THR A 92 9.05 -2.87 4.91
N ASP A 93 9.35 -1.72 4.30
CA ASP A 93 9.58 -1.63 2.85
C ASP A 93 8.44 -2.22 1.98
N GLY A 94 7.20 -2.05 2.44
CA GLY A 94 5.99 -2.19 1.64
C GLY A 94 5.50 -3.59 1.34
N THR A 95 6.21 -4.63 1.73
CA THR A 95 5.82 -5.99 1.43
C THR A 95 5.75 -6.85 2.68
N ALA A 96 4.97 -7.92 2.59
CA ALA A 96 4.91 -8.90 3.64
C ALA A 96 6.20 -9.70 3.73
N GLU A 97 6.33 -10.39 4.82
CA GLU A 97 7.46 -11.22 5.21
C GLU A 97 7.82 -12.27 4.16
N LYS A 98 6.83 -12.81 3.46
CA LYS A 98 6.94 -14.04 2.71
C LYS A 98 6.32 -13.94 1.33
N HIS A 99 7.11 -14.21 0.31
CA HIS A 99 6.66 -14.31 -1.08
C HIS A 99 6.70 -15.78 -1.50
N ASP A 100 5.53 -16.40 -1.58
CA ASP A 100 5.41 -17.79 -2.03
C ASP A 100 5.22 -17.83 -3.55
N ALA A 101 5.95 -18.71 -4.22
CA ALA A 101 5.72 -18.97 -5.64
C ALA A 101 4.39 -19.70 -5.85
N PHE A 102 3.74 -19.45 -6.98
CA PHE A 102 2.54 -20.22 -7.35
C PHE A 102 2.83 -21.68 -7.71
N VAL A 103 4.09 -22.09 -7.69
CA VAL A 103 4.54 -23.37 -8.25
C VAL A 103 4.41 -24.50 -7.23
N GLU A 104 3.72 -25.59 -7.63
CA GLU A 104 3.54 -26.81 -6.86
C GLU A 104 3.86 -28.04 -7.70
N HIS A 105 4.18 -29.17 -7.09
CA HIS A 105 4.38 -30.42 -7.79
C HIS A 105 3.07 -31.00 -8.36
N ASP A 106 3.08 -31.43 -9.62
CA ASP A 106 1.94 -32.10 -10.26
C ASP A 106 1.78 -33.57 -9.86
N GLY A 107 2.67 -34.10 -9.02
CA GLY A 107 2.71 -35.50 -8.61
C GLY A 107 3.21 -36.47 -9.69
N LYS A 108 3.60 -35.97 -10.88
CA LYS A 108 4.06 -36.77 -12.03
C LYS A 108 5.47 -36.41 -12.48
N GLY A 109 6.18 -35.61 -11.67
CA GLY A 109 7.53 -35.12 -11.96
C GLY A 109 7.58 -33.79 -12.69
N GLY A 110 6.45 -33.12 -12.87
CA GLY A 110 6.30 -31.75 -13.39
C GLY A 110 5.85 -30.77 -12.30
N MET A 111 5.57 -29.55 -12.75
CA MET A 111 5.11 -28.43 -11.89
C MET A 111 3.84 -27.83 -12.47
N VAL A 112 2.98 -27.32 -11.58
CA VAL A 112 1.76 -26.60 -11.92
C VAL A 112 1.66 -25.31 -11.10
N GLU A 113 0.96 -24.32 -11.61
CA GLU A 113 0.62 -23.14 -10.83
C GLU A 113 -0.61 -23.43 -9.96
N GLU A 114 -0.41 -23.40 -8.66
CA GLU A 114 -1.46 -23.65 -7.65
C GLU A 114 -1.66 -22.43 -6.76
N PHE A 115 -2.92 -22.09 -6.50
CA PHE A 115 -3.35 -21.13 -5.50
C PHE A 115 -4.80 -21.44 -5.11
N SER A 116 -4.99 -22.06 -3.98
CA SER A 116 -6.29 -22.50 -3.50
C SER A 116 -6.95 -21.48 -2.57
N GLY A 117 -8.24 -21.66 -2.33
CA GLY A 117 -8.97 -20.86 -1.35
C GLY A 117 -8.41 -20.97 0.06
N LYS A 118 -7.80 -22.10 0.42
CA LYS A 118 -7.10 -22.26 1.69
C LYS A 118 -5.92 -21.30 1.78
N LEU A 119 -5.12 -21.20 0.72
CA LEU A 119 -3.98 -20.29 0.65
C LEU A 119 -4.42 -18.82 0.62
N LEU A 120 -5.58 -18.52 0.02
CA LEU A 120 -6.15 -17.18 0.00
C LEU A 120 -6.64 -16.74 1.39
N ILE A 121 -7.45 -17.58 2.07
CA ILE A 121 -8.17 -17.17 3.27
C ILE A 121 -7.27 -17.05 4.49
N GLN A 122 -6.38 -18.01 4.70
CA GLN A 122 -5.64 -18.12 5.95
C GLN A 122 -4.28 -18.77 5.76
N GLN A 123 -3.27 -18.14 6.34
CA GLN A 123 -1.96 -18.76 6.52
C GLN A 123 -1.50 -18.63 7.97
N GLU A 124 -0.53 -19.45 8.35
CA GLU A 124 0.16 -19.37 9.62
C GLU A 124 1.45 -18.59 9.42
N GLY A 125 1.53 -17.40 10.04
CA GLY A 125 2.68 -16.51 9.98
C GLY A 125 3.54 -16.60 11.26
N ASP A 126 4.76 -16.08 11.18
CA ASP A 126 5.68 -15.95 12.31
C ASP A 126 5.90 -14.46 12.61
N ALA A 127 5.32 -14.01 13.73
CA ALA A 127 5.43 -12.61 14.15
C ALA A 127 6.82 -12.23 14.69
N SER A 128 7.71 -13.18 14.92
CA SER A 128 9.08 -12.90 15.38
C SER A 128 9.89 -12.13 14.34
N SER A 129 9.51 -12.24 13.06
CA SER A 129 10.12 -11.50 11.95
C SER A 129 9.64 -10.05 11.84
N PHE A 130 8.61 -9.65 12.58
CA PHE A 130 8.08 -8.29 12.49
C PHE A 130 8.90 -7.31 13.32
N PRO A 131 9.01 -6.05 12.84
CA PRO A 131 9.67 -4.99 13.60
C PRO A 131 9.09 -4.79 15.00
N ASN A 132 7.79 -5.01 15.14
CA ASN A 132 7.05 -4.91 16.41
C ASN A 132 6.85 -6.27 17.09
N GLY A 133 7.42 -7.35 16.56
CA GLY A 133 7.33 -8.68 17.13
C GLY A 133 7.93 -8.77 18.54
N GLY A 134 8.91 -7.91 18.81
CA GLY A 134 9.46 -7.66 20.14
C GLY A 134 10.02 -8.92 20.80
N ILE A 135 10.14 -8.84 22.12
CA ILE A 135 10.50 -9.99 22.95
C ILE A 135 9.21 -10.75 23.27
N ARG A 136 8.91 -11.77 22.49
CA ARG A 136 7.73 -12.63 22.68
C ARG A 136 8.15 -14.08 22.83
N ASN A 137 7.37 -14.85 23.59
CA ASN A 137 7.51 -16.31 23.58
C ASN A 137 7.13 -16.85 22.21
N THR A 138 7.67 -18.01 21.82
CA THR A 138 7.46 -18.57 20.47
C THR A 138 5.98 -18.74 20.11
N PHE A 139 5.13 -19.12 21.07
CA PHE A 139 3.70 -19.28 20.83
C PHE A 139 2.96 -17.94 20.69
N GLU A 140 3.46 -16.86 21.29
CA GLU A 140 2.92 -15.51 21.12
C GLU A 140 3.40 -14.87 19.80
N ALA A 141 4.53 -15.34 19.27
CA ALA A 141 5.09 -14.87 18.01
C ALA A 141 4.41 -15.50 16.79
N ARG A 142 3.55 -16.51 17.00
CA ARG A 142 2.81 -17.16 15.93
C ARG A 142 1.34 -16.81 15.97
N GLY A 143 0.72 -16.89 14.80
CA GLY A 143 -0.71 -16.58 14.67
C GLY A 143 -1.23 -16.93 13.29
N TYR A 144 -2.36 -16.36 12.97
CA TYR A 144 -3.03 -16.54 11.69
C TYR A 144 -3.11 -15.22 10.93
N SER A 145 -2.71 -15.25 9.66
CA SER A 145 -3.12 -14.22 8.71
C SER A 145 -4.49 -14.59 8.12
N ALA A 146 -5.38 -13.62 8.00
CA ALA A 146 -6.69 -13.81 7.41
C ALA A 146 -6.96 -12.74 6.34
N TRP A 147 -7.39 -13.20 5.16
CA TRP A 147 -7.73 -12.32 4.06
C TRP A 147 -8.79 -11.29 4.44
N ASP A 148 -8.56 -10.02 4.08
CA ASP A 148 -9.55 -8.96 4.14
C ASP A 148 -10.16 -8.74 2.74
N PRO A 149 -11.37 -9.23 2.48
CA PRO A 149 -12.02 -9.09 1.19
C PRO A 149 -12.50 -7.66 0.91
N SER A 150 -12.59 -6.80 1.92
CA SER A 150 -13.02 -5.41 1.76
C SER A 150 -11.95 -4.52 1.12
N SER A 151 -10.72 -5.02 1.02
CA SER A 151 -9.61 -4.37 0.33
C SER A 151 -9.17 -5.22 -0.88
N PRO A 152 -9.11 -4.66 -2.08
CA PRO A 152 -8.79 -5.44 -3.28
C PRO A 152 -7.32 -5.87 -3.28
N ALA A 153 -7.05 -7.09 -3.74
CA ALA A 153 -5.69 -7.55 -4.01
C ALA A 153 -5.06 -6.72 -5.15
N PHE A 154 -3.74 -6.56 -5.10
CA PHE A 154 -3.01 -5.74 -6.06
C PHE A 154 -1.65 -6.37 -6.41
N ILE A 155 -1.03 -5.92 -7.50
CA ILE A 155 0.24 -6.45 -7.99
C ILE A 155 1.34 -5.41 -7.79
N VAL A 156 2.45 -5.85 -7.19
CA VAL A 156 3.69 -5.07 -7.08
C VAL A 156 4.84 -5.90 -7.65
N GLY A 157 5.40 -5.43 -8.74
CA GLY A 157 6.42 -6.20 -9.46
C GLY A 157 5.87 -7.51 -10.02
N ASP A 158 6.42 -8.63 -9.60
CA ASP A 158 6.03 -9.99 -9.97
C ASP A 158 5.19 -10.70 -8.90
N THR A 159 4.68 -9.96 -7.92
CA THR A 159 4.01 -10.49 -6.74
C THR A 159 2.58 -9.98 -6.59
N LEU A 160 1.65 -10.91 -6.39
CA LEU A 160 0.27 -10.63 -5.99
C LEU A 160 0.23 -10.36 -4.49
N CYS A 161 -0.15 -9.17 -4.09
CA CYS A 161 -0.33 -8.75 -2.70
C CYS A 161 -1.80 -8.91 -2.28
N ILE A 162 -2.03 -9.70 -1.24
CA ILE A 162 -3.36 -10.01 -0.71
C ILE A 162 -3.54 -9.28 0.61
N PRO A 163 -4.39 -8.24 0.70
CA PRO A 163 -4.62 -7.54 1.96
C PRO A 163 -5.14 -8.48 3.04
N THR A 164 -4.49 -8.47 4.19
CA THR A 164 -4.71 -9.40 5.29
C THR A 164 -4.65 -8.71 6.64
N ILE A 165 -5.29 -9.33 7.63
CA ILE A 165 -5.06 -9.07 9.05
C ILE A 165 -4.17 -10.17 9.64
N PHE A 166 -3.47 -9.86 10.70
CA PHE A 166 -2.65 -10.82 11.44
C PHE A 166 -3.00 -10.82 12.92
N ILE A 167 -3.39 -11.98 13.43
CA ILE A 167 -3.83 -12.19 14.80
C ILE A 167 -3.04 -13.33 15.45
N SER A 168 -2.75 -13.22 16.74
CA SER A 168 -2.11 -14.28 17.52
C SER A 168 -3.05 -15.49 17.70
N TYR A 169 -2.50 -16.63 18.13
CA TYR A 169 -3.32 -17.78 18.51
C TYR A 169 -4.30 -17.50 19.64
N THR A 170 -4.02 -16.50 20.47
CA THR A 170 -4.90 -16.05 21.57
C THR A 170 -5.91 -15.00 21.14
N GLY A 171 -5.91 -14.57 19.86
CA GLY A 171 -6.85 -13.63 19.29
C GLY A 171 -6.45 -12.16 19.41
N GLU A 172 -5.24 -11.86 19.90
CA GLU A 172 -4.72 -10.50 19.95
C GLU A 172 -4.30 -10.04 18.56
N SER A 173 -4.47 -8.75 18.27
CA SER A 173 -3.99 -8.16 17.03
C SER A 173 -2.47 -8.09 17.04
N LEU A 174 -1.86 -8.58 15.95
CA LEU A 174 -0.41 -8.47 15.70
C LEU A 174 -0.10 -7.46 14.61
N ASP A 175 -1.12 -6.88 13.99
CA ASP A 175 -1.04 -5.85 12.96
C ASP A 175 -1.80 -4.58 13.36
N TYR A 176 -1.81 -3.58 12.48
CA TYR A 176 -2.55 -2.33 12.67
C TYR A 176 -3.91 -2.33 11.97
N LYS A 177 -4.14 -3.25 11.03
CA LYS A 177 -5.38 -3.31 10.26
C LYS A 177 -6.53 -3.92 11.07
N ALA A 178 -6.29 -4.93 11.88
CA ALA A 178 -7.35 -5.54 12.70
C ALA A 178 -7.97 -4.54 13.70
N PRO A 179 -7.20 -3.71 14.44
CA PRO A 179 -7.77 -2.63 15.25
C PRO A 179 -8.54 -1.59 14.43
N LEU A 180 -8.05 -1.23 13.23
CA LEU A 180 -8.75 -0.32 12.33
C LEU A 180 -10.12 -0.86 11.93
N LEU A 181 -10.21 -2.11 11.47
CA LEU A 181 -11.47 -2.75 11.09
C LEU A 181 -12.45 -2.80 12.26
N LYS A 182 -11.98 -3.14 13.46
CA LYS A 182 -12.80 -3.11 14.69
C LYS A 182 -13.31 -1.70 15.00
N SER A 183 -12.49 -0.67 14.81
CA SER A 183 -12.91 0.72 15.05
C SER A 183 -13.93 1.20 14.03
N ILE A 184 -13.80 0.79 12.76
CA ILE A 184 -14.78 1.07 11.70
C ILE A 184 -16.13 0.41 12.03
N ASP A 185 -16.12 -0.83 12.50
CA ASP A 185 -17.34 -1.54 12.90
C ASP A 185 -18.00 -0.86 14.10
N ALA A 186 -17.23 -0.50 15.11
CA ALA A 186 -17.73 0.19 16.30
C ALA A 186 -18.35 1.56 15.96
N VAL A 187 -17.69 2.38 15.14
CA VAL A 187 -18.22 3.68 14.73
C VAL A 187 -19.42 3.55 13.82
N THR A 188 -19.44 2.54 12.94
CA THR A 188 -20.60 2.25 12.10
C THR A 188 -21.82 1.91 12.95
N SER A 189 -21.67 1.05 13.95
CA SER A 189 -22.75 0.65 14.87
C SER A 189 -23.30 1.85 15.63
N ALA A 190 -22.44 2.65 16.24
CA ALA A 190 -22.86 3.85 16.97
C ALA A 190 -23.54 4.90 16.07
N ALA A 191 -23.02 5.09 14.86
CA ALA A 191 -23.59 6.03 13.90
C ALA A 191 -24.96 5.55 13.37
N LEU A 192 -25.17 4.24 13.20
CA LEU A 192 -26.45 3.68 12.81
C LEU A 192 -27.55 3.97 13.85
N GLU A 193 -27.24 3.88 15.12
CA GLU A 193 -28.19 4.23 16.18
C GLU A 193 -28.67 5.67 16.04
N VAL A 194 -27.77 6.61 15.76
CA VAL A 194 -28.12 8.00 15.53
C VAL A 194 -28.90 8.18 14.22
N CYS A 195 -28.47 7.55 13.12
CA CYS A 195 -29.14 7.65 11.84
C CYS A 195 -30.57 7.15 11.89
N HIS A 196 -30.85 6.12 12.68
CA HIS A 196 -32.18 5.54 12.81
C HIS A 196 -33.20 6.48 13.46
N TYR A 197 -32.80 7.54 14.16
CA TYR A 197 -33.70 8.61 14.58
C TYR A 197 -34.27 9.41 13.40
N PHE A 198 -33.56 9.40 12.27
CA PHE A 198 -33.92 10.17 11.08
C PHE A 198 -34.46 9.28 9.96
N ASP A 199 -33.83 8.11 9.75
CA ASP A 199 -34.24 7.12 8.75
C ASP A 199 -33.85 5.70 9.17
N SER A 200 -34.84 4.91 9.56
CA SER A 200 -34.66 3.51 9.99
C SER A 200 -34.23 2.56 8.86
N ARG A 201 -34.22 3.02 7.59
CA ARG A 201 -33.78 2.21 6.44
C ARG A 201 -32.27 2.21 6.25
N VAL A 202 -31.54 3.10 6.91
CA VAL A 202 -30.06 3.14 6.82
C VAL A 202 -29.50 1.83 7.34
N LYS A 203 -28.66 1.16 6.55
CA LYS A 203 -28.09 -0.16 6.88
C LYS A 203 -26.59 -0.11 7.20
N LYS A 204 -25.88 0.90 6.73
CA LYS A 204 -24.44 1.03 6.91
C LYS A 204 -24.04 2.51 6.86
N VAL A 205 -23.03 2.85 7.66
CA VAL A 205 -22.38 4.15 7.65
C VAL A 205 -20.92 3.92 7.27
N TYR A 206 -20.40 4.75 6.39
CA TYR A 206 -19.02 4.65 5.93
C TYR A 206 -18.20 5.81 6.48
N SER A 207 -17.05 5.51 7.03
CA SER A 207 -16.02 6.49 7.35
C SER A 207 -15.14 6.71 6.14
N TYR A 208 -14.83 7.95 5.81
CA TYR A 208 -13.94 8.32 4.71
C TYR A 208 -12.69 9.00 5.26
N LEU A 209 -11.58 8.80 4.58
CA LEU A 209 -10.27 9.37 4.91
C LEU A 209 -9.61 9.91 3.63
N GLY A 210 -9.18 11.16 3.66
CA GLY A 210 -8.20 11.72 2.74
C GLY A 210 -6.91 11.91 3.50
N TRP A 211 -5.91 11.10 3.24
CA TRP A 211 -4.59 11.24 3.83
C TRP A 211 -3.76 12.23 3.03
N GLU A 212 -2.75 12.80 3.67
CA GLU A 212 -1.75 13.68 3.07
C GLU A 212 -0.37 13.13 3.40
N GLN A 213 0.46 12.97 2.38
CA GLN A 213 1.86 12.60 2.57
C GLN A 213 2.74 13.81 2.32
N GLU A 214 3.20 14.39 3.41
CA GLU A 214 4.25 15.39 3.42
C GLU A 214 5.61 14.71 3.55
N TYR A 215 6.53 15.05 2.68
CA TYR A 215 7.82 14.36 2.61
C TYR A 215 8.94 15.31 2.19
N PHE A 216 10.15 15.00 2.67
CA PHE A 216 11.37 15.65 2.23
C PHE A 216 12.07 14.80 1.17
N LEU A 217 12.55 15.43 0.10
CA LEU A 217 13.42 14.80 -0.88
C LEU A 217 14.86 15.26 -0.70
N VAL A 218 15.75 14.31 -0.44
CA VAL A 218 17.18 14.57 -0.30
C VAL A 218 17.92 13.89 -1.46
N ASP A 219 18.82 14.60 -2.14
CA ASP A 219 19.69 13.98 -3.13
C ASP A 219 20.48 12.82 -2.48
N GLU A 220 20.51 11.67 -3.15
CA GLU A 220 21.10 10.44 -2.61
C GLU A 220 22.58 10.60 -2.25
N GLY A 221 23.33 11.39 -3.03
CA GLY A 221 24.73 11.69 -2.72
C GLY A 221 24.88 12.54 -1.45
N LEU A 222 24.01 13.54 -1.27
CA LEU A 222 23.98 14.35 -0.05
C LEU A 222 23.54 13.54 1.17
N TYR A 223 22.57 12.65 1.00
CA TYR A 223 22.14 11.70 2.02
C TYR A 223 23.31 10.81 2.48
N ALA A 224 24.01 10.19 1.54
CA ALA A 224 25.14 9.31 1.81
C ALA A 224 26.36 10.06 2.44
N ALA A 225 26.48 11.37 2.23
CA ALA A 225 27.51 12.19 2.87
C ALA A 225 27.20 12.57 4.33
N ARG A 226 26.03 12.23 4.82
CA ARG A 226 25.56 12.49 6.20
C ARG A 226 25.58 11.18 7.01
N PRO A 227 26.50 11.02 7.99
CA PRO A 227 26.59 9.79 8.78
C PRO A 227 25.31 9.46 9.55
N ASP A 228 24.64 10.46 10.09
CA ASP A 228 23.38 10.28 10.81
C ASP A 228 22.26 9.75 9.89
N LEU A 229 22.08 10.35 8.71
CA LEU A 229 21.11 9.87 7.74
C LEU A 229 21.45 8.46 7.24
N LEU A 230 22.73 8.22 6.92
CA LEU A 230 23.17 6.92 6.39
C LEU A 230 23.01 5.78 7.40
N LEU A 231 23.33 6.03 8.67
CA LEU A 231 23.35 4.99 9.72
C LEU A 231 21.99 4.79 10.41
N THR A 232 21.18 5.83 10.49
CA THR A 232 19.96 5.79 11.29
C THR A 232 18.68 6.12 10.52
N GLY A 233 18.79 6.58 9.27
CA GLY A 233 17.66 7.01 8.45
C GLY A 233 16.99 8.31 8.91
N ARG A 234 17.58 9.02 9.88
CA ARG A 234 17.05 10.27 10.43
C ARG A 234 18.14 11.28 10.79
N THR A 235 17.77 12.54 10.94
CA THR A 235 18.69 13.59 11.37
C THR A 235 18.95 13.49 12.87
N LEU A 236 20.21 13.38 13.27
CA LEU A 236 20.69 13.42 14.65
C LEU A 236 21.62 14.61 14.91
N MET A 237 22.17 15.19 13.84
CA MET A 237 23.11 16.30 13.84
C MET A 237 22.60 17.37 12.91
N GLY A 238 22.93 18.58 13.20
CA GLY A 238 22.62 19.71 12.34
C GLY A 238 22.09 20.91 13.09
N HIS A 239 21.63 21.86 12.35
CA HIS A 239 21.08 23.10 12.81
C HIS A 239 19.73 23.31 12.11
N GLU A 240 18.83 24.03 12.73
CA GLU A 240 17.59 24.47 12.11
C GLU A 240 17.87 25.27 10.83
N SER A 241 16.94 25.24 9.88
CA SER A 241 17.00 26.09 8.71
C SER A 241 17.10 27.55 9.15
N SER A 242 18.00 28.31 8.53
CA SER A 242 18.20 29.75 8.84
C SER A 242 16.94 30.57 8.64
N LYS A 243 16.03 30.12 7.81
CA LYS A 243 14.75 30.77 7.54
C LYS A 243 13.58 30.11 8.26
N ASN A 244 13.73 28.88 8.76
CA ASN A 244 12.70 27.98 9.27
C ASN A 244 11.45 27.94 8.36
N GLN A 245 10.25 27.93 8.88
CA GLN A 245 8.98 27.97 8.11
C GLN A 245 8.34 29.38 8.09
N GLN A 246 9.03 30.38 8.59
CA GLN A 246 8.51 31.75 8.65
C GLN A 246 9.01 32.53 7.44
N LEU A 247 8.13 33.31 6.83
CA LEU A 247 8.43 34.18 5.68
C LEU A 247 9.02 33.45 4.46
N GLU A 248 8.74 32.17 4.33
CA GLU A 248 9.16 31.35 3.19
C GLU A 248 8.04 31.21 2.18
N ASP A 249 8.41 31.27 0.92
CA ASP A 249 7.48 31.13 -0.21
C ASP A 249 7.63 29.80 -0.95
N HIS A 250 8.21 28.78 -0.31
CA HIS A 250 8.38 27.45 -0.91
C HIS A 250 7.05 26.86 -1.40
N TYR A 251 6.01 27.09 -0.64
CA TYR A 251 4.67 26.64 -1.00
C TYR A 251 4.23 27.16 -2.37
N PHE A 252 4.56 28.40 -2.69
CA PHE A 252 4.22 29.07 -3.96
C PHE A 252 5.38 29.06 -4.97
N GLY A 253 6.52 28.48 -4.62
CA GLY A 253 7.67 28.38 -5.48
C GLY A 253 7.48 27.41 -6.65
N ALA A 254 8.35 27.51 -7.65
CA ALA A 254 8.38 26.56 -8.74
C ALA A 254 8.91 25.20 -8.26
N ILE A 255 8.23 24.12 -8.63
CA ILE A 255 8.72 22.76 -8.37
C ILE A 255 10.00 22.51 -9.19
N PRO A 256 11.13 22.13 -8.55
CA PRO A 256 12.37 21.83 -9.28
C PRO A 256 12.16 20.71 -10.32
N THR A 257 12.80 20.83 -11.49
CA THR A 257 12.59 19.91 -12.61
C THR A 257 12.80 18.43 -12.25
N ARG A 258 13.85 18.13 -11.46
CA ARG A 258 14.10 16.75 -10.99
C ARG A 258 12.97 16.23 -10.08
N VAL A 259 12.47 17.09 -9.21
CA VAL A 259 11.35 16.77 -8.31
C VAL A 259 10.05 16.57 -9.11
N SER A 260 9.80 17.44 -10.09
CA SER A 260 8.65 17.31 -10.97
C SER A 260 8.63 15.98 -11.73
N ALA A 261 9.78 15.50 -12.20
CA ALA A 261 9.90 14.20 -12.84
C ALA A 261 9.59 13.05 -11.86
N PHE A 262 10.16 13.10 -10.65
CA PHE A 262 9.82 12.15 -9.58
C PHE A 262 8.32 12.13 -9.29
N MET A 263 7.71 13.29 -9.05
CA MET A 263 6.28 13.41 -8.76
C MET A 263 5.41 12.85 -9.88
N GLN A 264 5.82 13.06 -11.13
CA GLN A 264 5.09 12.55 -12.30
C GLN A 264 5.12 11.02 -12.38
N GLU A 265 6.29 10.41 -12.18
CA GLU A 265 6.39 8.94 -12.18
C GLU A 265 5.63 8.34 -10.99
N LEU A 266 5.74 8.95 -9.81
CA LEU A 266 5.00 8.53 -8.62
C LEU A 266 3.48 8.56 -8.85
N GLU A 267 2.96 9.62 -9.46
CA GLU A 267 1.54 9.73 -9.81
C GLU A 267 1.08 8.62 -10.76
N ILE A 268 1.84 8.36 -11.83
CA ILE A 268 1.53 7.32 -12.81
C ILE A 268 1.49 5.94 -12.13
N GLU A 269 2.51 5.60 -11.36
CA GLU A 269 2.57 4.32 -10.67
C GLU A 269 1.47 4.18 -9.59
N SER A 270 1.15 5.25 -8.89
CA SER A 270 0.05 5.29 -7.93
C SER A 270 -1.30 5.02 -8.58
N LEU A 271 -1.59 5.69 -9.69
CA LEU A 271 -2.84 5.49 -10.45
C LEU A 271 -2.98 4.05 -10.95
N LYS A 272 -1.89 3.42 -11.42
CA LYS A 272 -1.90 1.99 -11.80
C LYS A 272 -2.25 1.07 -10.64
N LEU A 273 -1.88 1.44 -9.41
CA LEU A 273 -2.21 0.72 -8.17
C LEU A 273 -3.57 1.13 -7.58
N GLY A 274 -4.35 1.92 -8.29
CA GLY A 274 -5.69 2.34 -7.85
C GLY A 274 -5.68 3.44 -6.79
N ILE A 275 -4.52 4.05 -6.49
CA ILE A 275 -4.42 5.17 -5.57
C ILE A 275 -4.81 6.45 -6.30
N PRO A 276 -5.93 7.10 -5.95
CA PRO A 276 -6.48 8.21 -6.71
C PRO A 276 -5.77 9.54 -6.39
N VAL A 277 -4.47 9.62 -6.69
CA VAL A 277 -3.68 10.85 -6.50
C VAL A 277 -4.36 12.03 -7.16
N LYS A 278 -4.57 13.11 -6.41
CA LYS A 278 -5.27 14.30 -6.89
C LYS A 278 -4.37 15.52 -7.00
N THR A 279 -3.48 15.71 -6.05
CA THR A 279 -2.62 16.89 -6.01
C THR A 279 -1.20 16.54 -5.60
N ARG A 280 -0.26 17.33 -6.07
CA ARG A 280 1.15 17.33 -5.72
C ARG A 280 1.68 18.74 -5.81
N HIS A 281 2.39 19.19 -4.81
CA HIS A 281 2.90 20.55 -4.73
C HIS A 281 4.08 20.67 -3.77
N ASN A 282 4.66 21.88 -3.72
CA ASN A 282 5.61 22.24 -2.68
C ASN A 282 4.89 22.41 -1.34
N GLU A 283 5.56 22.02 -0.26
CA GLU A 283 5.18 22.32 1.10
C GLU A 283 5.98 23.49 1.70
N VAL A 284 5.67 23.84 2.95
CA VAL A 284 6.17 25.06 3.60
C VAL A 284 7.68 25.03 3.82
N ALA A 285 8.24 23.90 4.24
CA ALA A 285 9.67 23.81 4.54
C ALA A 285 10.53 23.60 3.28
N PRO A 286 11.78 24.05 3.29
CA PRO A 286 12.72 23.80 2.18
C PRO A 286 12.85 22.30 1.86
N ASN A 287 12.69 21.94 0.59
CA ASN A 287 12.67 20.54 0.10
C ASN A 287 11.56 19.65 0.67
N GLN A 288 10.54 20.25 1.22
CA GLN A 288 9.32 19.56 1.60
C GLN A 288 8.29 19.65 0.46
N PHE A 289 7.63 18.55 0.22
CA PHE A 289 6.62 18.39 -0.84
C PHE A 289 5.46 17.60 -0.30
N GLU A 290 4.31 17.71 -0.94
CA GLU A 290 3.11 16.99 -0.56
C GLU A 290 2.49 16.26 -1.74
N LEU A 291 1.81 15.17 -1.41
CA LEU A 291 0.95 14.42 -2.30
C LEU A 291 -0.30 14.02 -1.53
N ALA A 292 -1.46 14.33 -2.11
CA ALA A 292 -2.75 13.99 -1.54
C ALA A 292 -3.69 13.32 -2.57
N PRO A 293 -4.46 12.29 -2.16
CA PRO A 293 -5.44 11.63 -3.01
C PRO A 293 -6.83 12.27 -2.89
N ILE A 294 -7.75 11.79 -3.71
CA ILE A 294 -9.18 11.90 -3.41
C ILE A 294 -9.46 11.00 -2.19
N TYR A 295 -10.30 11.45 -1.28
CA TYR A 295 -10.69 10.65 -0.11
C TYR A 295 -11.42 9.37 -0.52
N GLU A 296 -11.19 8.31 0.24
CA GLU A 296 -11.74 6.99 0.02
C GLU A 296 -12.32 6.41 1.33
N GLU A 297 -12.96 5.24 1.25
CA GLU A 297 -13.36 4.50 2.44
C GLU A 297 -12.12 4.22 3.31
N CYS A 298 -12.27 4.36 4.62
CA CYS A 298 -11.17 4.47 5.57
C CYS A 298 -10.21 3.27 5.54
N ASN A 299 -10.71 2.04 5.37
CA ASN A 299 -9.85 0.86 5.28
C ASN A 299 -8.98 0.89 4.02
N LEU A 300 -9.60 1.14 2.86
CA LEU A 300 -8.89 1.24 1.59
C LEU A 300 -7.90 2.42 1.58
N ALA A 301 -8.33 3.56 2.10
CA ALA A 301 -7.45 4.74 2.21
C ALA A 301 -6.19 4.46 3.04
N ASN A 302 -6.31 3.70 4.14
CA ASN A 302 -5.14 3.29 4.93
C ASN A 302 -4.22 2.34 4.16
N ASP A 303 -4.76 1.37 3.43
CA ASP A 303 -3.94 0.50 2.59
C ASP A 303 -3.19 1.31 1.53
N HIS A 304 -3.87 2.21 0.84
CA HIS A 304 -3.26 3.10 -0.14
C HIS A 304 -2.16 3.98 0.47
N ASN A 305 -2.37 4.48 1.70
CA ASN A 305 -1.36 5.25 2.41
C ASN A 305 -0.09 4.42 2.72
N GLN A 306 -0.24 3.16 3.09
CA GLN A 306 0.92 2.27 3.29
C GLN A 306 1.64 1.98 1.97
N VAL A 307 0.89 1.67 0.92
CA VAL A 307 1.47 1.37 -0.40
C VAL A 307 2.21 2.59 -0.98
N ILE A 308 1.65 3.81 -0.84
CA ILE A 308 2.28 5.02 -1.37
C ILE A 308 3.60 5.34 -0.70
N MET A 309 3.75 5.10 0.60
CA MET A 309 5.01 5.34 1.31
C MET A 309 6.15 4.47 0.77
N GLU A 310 5.86 3.21 0.45
CA GLU A 310 6.84 2.34 -0.18
C GLU A 310 7.12 2.74 -1.63
N LEU A 311 6.05 3.00 -2.38
CA LEU A 311 6.19 3.44 -3.77
C LEU A 311 7.03 4.71 -3.90
N MET A 312 6.83 5.67 -3.00
CA MET A 312 7.66 6.88 -2.92
C MET A 312 9.15 6.55 -2.78
N ARG A 313 9.51 5.67 -1.86
CA ARG A 313 10.90 5.28 -1.64
C ARG A 313 11.52 4.63 -2.87
N ARG A 314 10.78 3.76 -3.53
CA ARG A 314 11.22 3.06 -4.75
C ARG A 314 11.40 4.02 -5.93
N VAL A 315 10.42 4.89 -6.16
CA VAL A 315 10.47 5.90 -7.23
C VAL A 315 11.59 6.91 -6.95
N ALA A 316 11.71 7.38 -5.71
CA ALA A 316 12.76 8.33 -5.33
C ALA A 316 14.17 7.81 -5.64
N ARG A 317 14.44 6.53 -5.34
CA ARG A 317 15.72 5.89 -5.66
C ARG A 317 16.03 5.90 -7.16
N ARG A 318 15.01 5.65 -8.01
CA ARG A 318 15.19 5.74 -9.48
C ARG A 318 15.59 7.14 -9.94
N HIS A 319 15.08 8.16 -9.26
CA HIS A 319 15.40 9.57 -9.52
C HIS A 319 16.64 10.09 -8.77
N GLY A 320 17.37 9.21 -8.07
CA GLY A 320 18.56 9.58 -7.29
C GLY A 320 18.24 10.45 -6.06
N PHE A 321 17.07 10.18 -5.45
CA PHE A 321 16.61 10.79 -4.20
C PHE A 321 16.41 9.75 -3.09
N ARG A 322 16.38 10.27 -1.86
CA ARG A 322 15.87 9.60 -0.66
C ARG A 322 14.70 10.39 -0.12
N VAL A 323 13.67 9.67 0.34
CA VAL A 323 12.50 10.23 1.04
C VAL A 323 12.74 10.13 2.53
N LEU A 324 12.43 11.22 3.23
CA LEU A 324 12.44 11.31 4.69
C LEU A 324 11.09 11.82 5.18
#